data_18ecf52dfc888488134ad95d767d750a
#
_entry.id   18ecf52dfc888488134ad95d767d750a
#
_cell.length_a   1.000
_cell.length_b   1.000
_cell.length_c   1.000
_cell.angle_alpha   90.00
_cell.angle_beta   90.00
_cell.angle_gamma   90.00
#
_symmetry.space_group_name_H-M   'P 1'
#
loop_
_entity.id
_entity.type
_entity.pdbx_description
1 polymer ?
#
loop_
_entity_poly.entity_id
_entity_poly.type
_entity_poly.pdbx_seq_one_letter_code
_entity_poly.pdbx_strand_id
1 'polypeptide(L)' 'MIYIYKEELLIYFKNHLTLSIDTSKNNFKLYQNKITVNHKTYYFKHISKITLKEYLNEDYDTDTYRERTLWANWKNDKF' A
#
# COMPACT_ATOMS: atom_id res chain seq x y z
N MET A 1 19.99 -0.74 -15.47
CA MET A 1 19.36 -1.72 -14.58
C MET A 1 18.37 -1.04 -13.66
N ILE A 2 17.21 -1.65 -13.49
CA ILE A 2 16.15 -1.11 -12.62
C ILE A 2 16.09 -1.95 -11.37
N TYR A 3 16.06 -1.30 -10.23
CA TYR A 3 15.87 -2.02 -8.98
C TYR A 3 14.99 -1.22 -8.03
N ILE A 4 14.38 -1.92 -7.09
CA ILE A 4 13.51 -1.30 -6.10
C ILE A 4 14.36 -0.98 -4.89
N TYR A 5 14.45 0.32 -4.56
CA TYR A 5 15.26 0.71 -3.42
C TYR A 5 14.42 1.10 -2.21
N LYS A 6 13.13 1.21 -2.39
CA LYS A 6 12.24 1.54 -1.28
C LYS A 6 10.85 1.05 -1.62
N GLU A 7 10.15 0.60 -0.61
CA GLU A 7 8.80 0.10 -0.78
C GLU A 7 7.94 0.65 0.34
N GLU A 8 6.75 1.11 -0.02
CA GLU A 8 5.84 1.75 0.91
C GLU A 8 4.46 1.13 0.78
N LEU A 9 3.90 0.75 1.92
CA LEU A 9 2.52 0.30 1.97
C LEU A 9 1.64 1.50 2.27
N LEU A 10 0.65 1.74 1.42
CA LEU A 10 -0.25 2.86 1.59
C LEU A 10 -1.66 2.36 1.86
N ILE A 11 -2.21 2.79 2.97
CA ILE A 11 -3.58 2.44 3.35
C ILE A 11 -4.41 3.72 3.26
N TYR A 12 -5.36 3.71 2.33
CA TYR A 12 -6.25 4.86 2.12
C TYR A 12 -7.56 4.59 2.85
N PHE A 13 -7.85 5.42 3.82
CA PHE A 13 -9.06 5.25 4.63
C PHE A 13 -10.23 6.01 4.02
N LYS A 14 -11.42 5.57 4.37
CA LYS A 14 -12.63 6.20 3.85
C LYS A 14 -12.81 7.62 4.32
N ASN A 15 -12.18 8.00 5.43
CA ASN A 15 -12.24 9.36 5.93
C ASN A 15 -11.17 10.26 5.30
N HIS A 16 -10.56 9.81 4.21
CA HIS A 16 -9.57 10.56 3.43
C HIS A 16 -8.21 10.66 4.06
N LEU A 17 -7.98 9.94 5.13
CA LEU A 17 -6.63 9.84 5.70
C LEU A 17 -5.87 8.74 4.98
N THR A 18 -4.55 8.90 4.95
CA THR A 18 -3.68 7.90 4.34
C THR A 18 -2.57 7.56 5.31
N LEU A 19 -2.35 6.28 5.49
CA LEU A 19 -1.25 5.79 6.32
C LEU A 19 -0.16 5.25 5.41
N SER A 20 1.06 5.75 5.59
CA SER A 20 2.20 5.34 4.79
C SER A 20 3.18 4.59 5.68
N ILE A 21 3.57 3.41 5.25
CA ILE A 21 4.40 2.52 6.06
C ILE A 21 5.56 2.02 5.24
N ASP A 22 6.77 2.22 5.74
CA ASP A 22 7.98 1.70 5.13
C ASP A 22 8.06 0.21 5.41
N THR A 23 7.97 -0.60 4.37
CA THR A 23 7.90 -2.06 4.55
C THR A 23 9.23 -2.66 5.01
N SER A 24 10.33 -1.94 4.88
CA SER A 24 11.60 -2.46 5.34
C SER A 24 11.73 -2.44 6.86
N LYS A 25 10.89 -1.65 7.52
CA LYS A 25 10.96 -1.49 8.97
C LYS A 25 9.72 -2.00 9.69
N ASN A 26 8.71 -2.40 8.94
CA ASN A 26 7.43 -2.79 9.51
C ASN A 26 6.91 -4.03 8.83
N ASN A 27 6.32 -4.90 9.60
CA ASN A 27 5.69 -6.11 9.06
C ASN A 27 4.22 -5.86 8.87
N PHE A 28 3.70 -6.36 7.76
CA PHE A 28 2.27 -6.28 7.56
C PHE A 28 1.76 -7.62 7.03
N LYS A 29 0.49 -7.86 7.25
CA LYS A 29 -0.12 -9.10 6.82
C LYS A 29 -1.55 -8.83 6.40
N LEU A 30 -1.90 -9.31 5.22
CA LEU A 30 -3.25 -9.16 4.67
C LEU A 30 -4.08 -10.37 5.03
N TYR A 31 -5.26 -10.10 5.56
CA TYR A 31 -6.24 -11.13 5.84
C TYR A 31 -7.46 -10.89 4.97
N GLN A 32 -8.45 -11.70 5.15
CA GLN A 32 -9.66 -11.62 4.35
C GLN A 32 -10.46 -10.34 4.61
N ASN A 33 -10.41 -9.84 5.84
CA ASN A 33 -11.24 -8.69 6.21
C ASN A 33 -10.47 -7.58 6.91
N LYS A 34 -9.15 -7.69 6.96
CA LYS A 34 -8.34 -6.72 7.70
C LYS A 34 -6.90 -6.79 7.24
N ILE A 35 -6.16 -5.78 7.60
CA ILE A 35 -4.71 -5.80 7.45
C ILE A 35 -4.11 -5.45 8.81
N THR A 36 -3.06 -6.17 9.18
CA THR A 36 -2.34 -5.85 10.39
C THR A 36 -0.98 -5.29 10.03
N VAL A 37 -0.55 -4.27 10.76
CA VAL A 37 0.76 -3.67 10.59
C VAL A 37 1.41 -3.67 11.96
N ASN A 38 2.46 -4.49 12.10
CA ASN A 38 3.06 -4.77 13.39
C ASN A 38 1.97 -5.32 14.32
N HIS A 39 1.57 -4.54 15.31
CA HIS A 39 0.55 -5.00 16.25
C HIS A 39 -0.77 -4.27 16.11
N LYS A 40 -0.91 -3.47 15.06
CA LYS A 40 -2.13 -2.71 14.86
C LYS A 40 -2.98 -3.37 13.79
N THR A 41 -4.28 -3.33 13.99
CA THR A 41 -5.25 -3.93 13.08
C THR A 41 -6.11 -2.86 12.46
N TYR A 42 -6.26 -2.94 11.14
CA TYR A 42 -7.11 -2.02 10.39
C TYR A 42 -8.11 -2.84 9.59
N TYR A 43 -9.38 -2.61 9.83
CA TYR A 43 -10.43 -3.40 9.18
C TYR A 43 -10.81 -2.79 7.85
N PHE A 44 -11.03 -3.66 6.86
CA PHE A 44 -11.33 -3.22 5.51
C PHE A 44 -12.58 -2.36 5.41
N LYS A 45 -13.50 -2.52 6.36
CA LYS A 45 -14.72 -1.70 6.32
C LYS A 45 -14.43 -0.21 6.46
N HIS A 46 -13.27 0.15 6.95
CA HIS A 46 -12.86 1.55 7.09
C HIS A 46 -11.87 1.98 6.02
N ILE A 47 -11.56 1.11 5.08
CA ILE A 47 -10.49 1.33 4.12
C ILE A 47 -11.07 1.42 2.72
N SER A 48 -10.57 2.39 1.93
CA SER A 48 -10.92 2.51 0.52
C SER A 48 -10.09 1.60 -0.35
N LYS A 49 -8.79 1.61 -0.13
CA LYS A 49 -7.88 0.75 -0.89
C LYS A 49 -6.56 0.65 -0.18
N ILE A 50 -5.80 -0.36 -0.55
CA ILE A 50 -4.46 -0.58 -0.05
C ILE A 50 -3.58 -0.78 -1.27
N THR A 51 -2.48 -0.03 -1.34
CA THR A 51 -1.56 -0.14 -2.46
C THR A 51 -0.15 -0.35 -1.95
N LEU A 52 0.68 -0.86 -2.83
CA LEU A 52 2.10 -1.01 -2.57
C LEU A 52 2.84 -0.13 -3.56
N LYS A 53 3.56 0.84 -3.05
CA LYS A 53 4.32 1.78 -3.86
C LYS A 53 5.77 1.37 -3.85
N GLU A 54 6.30 1.08 -5.01
CA GLU A 54 7.67 0.64 -5.17
C GLU A 54 8.46 1.75 -5.84
N TYR A 55 9.51 2.21 -5.20
CA TYR A 55 10.36 3.26 -5.73
C TYR A 55 11.48 2.61 -6.52
N LEU A 56 11.57 2.98 -7.77
CA LEU A 56 12.51 2.38 -8.70
C LEU A 56 13.66 3.33 -8.95
N ASN A 57 14.84 2.78 -8.99
CA ASN A 57 16.02 3.54 -9.35
C ASN A 57 16.56 3.00 -10.66
N GLU A 58 16.52 3.84 -11.68
CA GLU A 58 17.13 3.49 -12.95
C GLU A 58 18.54 4.07 -12.98
N ASP A 59 19.25 3.77 -14.04
CA ASP A 59 20.68 4.07 -14.07
C ASP A 59 21.00 5.55 -13.92
N TYR A 60 20.09 6.41 -14.25
CA TYR A 60 20.40 7.83 -14.32
C TYR A 60 19.47 8.64 -13.46
N ASP A 61 19.48 8.37 -12.20
CA ASP A 61 18.90 9.23 -11.19
C ASP A 61 17.47 9.67 -11.42
N THR A 62 16.78 9.08 -12.36
CA THR A 62 15.37 9.41 -12.54
C THR A 62 14.57 8.68 -11.50
N ASP A 63 13.97 9.44 -10.60
CA ASP A 63 13.16 8.86 -9.57
C ASP A 63 11.80 8.52 -10.14
N THR A 64 11.57 7.25 -10.29
CA THR A 64 10.26 6.78 -10.72
C THR A 64 9.71 5.85 -9.67
N TYR A 65 8.42 5.65 -9.74
CA TYR A 65 7.77 4.71 -8.85
C TYR A 65 6.61 4.08 -9.57
N ARG A 66 6.16 2.97 -9.04
CA ARG A 66 4.91 2.36 -9.49
C ARG A 66 4.11 1.98 -8.27
N GLU A 67 2.81 2.03 -8.44
CA GLU A 67 1.90 1.73 -7.35
C GLU A 67 0.97 0.66 -7.82
N ARG A 68 0.84 -0.41 -7.04
CA ARG A 68 -0.04 -1.49 -7.44
C ARG A 68 -1.03 -1.73 -6.32
N THR A 69 -2.27 -1.97 -6.70
CA THR A 69 -3.34 -2.18 -5.74
C THR A 69 -3.29 -3.59 -5.18
N LEU A 70 -3.20 -3.69 -3.86
CA LEU A 70 -3.28 -4.97 -3.19
C LEU A 70 -4.72 -5.31 -2.83
N TRP A 71 -5.51 -4.30 -2.51
CA TRP A 71 -6.90 -4.49 -2.16
C TRP A 71 -7.63 -3.18 -2.40
N ALA A 72 -8.86 -3.26 -2.86
CA ALA A 72 -9.70 -2.09 -3.01
C ALA A 72 -11.14 -2.48 -2.71
N ASN A 73 -11.92 -1.46 -2.42
CA ASN A 73 -13.33 -1.70 -2.14
C ASN A 73 -14.08 -1.84 -3.46
N TRP A 74 -14.10 -3.06 -3.98
CA TRP A 74 -14.70 -3.34 -5.27
C TRP A 74 -16.22 -3.28 -5.28
N LYS A 75 -16.82 -3.17 -4.11
CA LYS A 75 -18.28 -3.19 -4.02
C LYS A 75 -18.91 -2.00 -4.70
N ASN A 76 -18.18 -0.89 -4.78
CA ASN A 76 -18.73 0.32 -5.37
C ASN A 76 -18.55 0.36 -6.87
N ASP A 77 -17.87 -0.60 -7.43
CA ASP A 77 -17.69 -0.66 -8.87
C ASP A 77 -18.95 -1.20 -9.50
N LYS A 78 -19.53 -0.42 -10.35
CA LYS A 78 -20.76 -0.81 -11.02
C LYS A 78 -20.47 -1.34 -12.40
N PHE A 79 -21.10 -2.38 -12.73
CA PHE A 79 -20.89 -3.05 -13.98
C PHE A 79 -22.16 -3.16 -14.77
#